data_43769da6fca312f925c80c291f763451
#
_entry.id   43769da6fca312f925c80c291f763451
#
_cell.length_a   1.000
_cell.length_b   1.000
_cell.length_c   1.000
_cell.angle_alpha   90.00
_cell.angle_beta   90.00
_cell.angle_gamma   90.00
#
_symmetry.space_group_name_H-M   'P 1'
#
loop_
_entity.id
_entity.type
_entity.pdbx_description
1 polymer ?
#
loop_
_entity_poly.entity_id
_entity_poly.type
_entity_poly.pdbx_seq_one_letter_code
_entity_poly.pdbx_strand_id
1 'polypeptide(L)'
;MSSNKEIKVLSERDHILLRPTVYVGSVKPTEEKTPVVKEGKLFVEQRTISVGMYKLFDEVFSNSLDEAKRMGGKMKKIAISVDSKQNTVSVQDTGNGFYKGTETNKVSGFSNIETAVSQLRAGSNFENDEVQESLVGTNGMGVSLVNVLSKNFSIETINDKFFYSQQWKNYERNEPVIKKRTSEKTGTKVTFTPLGEVFGYSKWDKEILSSILILKYDLIKRDSILGKLEIELLWDGSKIDLNQNFLPEASFKINTEIGQISIWEKYEGSGSISFVNSAICAGIHQKIVNDFINEKLDDTLGHHFYECLIVLNLPPKYVKFGDQNKTRFVTTREEIESLLINKFGSKLQGFFKTDLYERILKKVEERKTEGYVKKLRAEKRKINIKQSHKYFPAQKALAENLFIVEGLSAMGSILQKRNPKEDGVYALKGKIKNCKNIGDLSDNKEILELMHILGLDPTSRNTEVVAYKRIVIATDPDPDGAHITSLLINLFYKWFPTLIKNGRISFLRIPLVSVGDGKKRKYFWDLEEFKRARVSGTTRYLKGLGSLSLEDWEWVMASKVLVKVEESPDSKEKLEMAFGDSSDLRKKWLSSTI
;
A
#
# COMPACT_ATOMS: atom_id res chain seq x y z
N MET A 1 44.24 -26.03 -16.36
CA MET A 1 44.02 -26.23 -17.83
C MET A 1 43.47 -24.93 -18.38
N SER A 2 44.32 -24.08 -18.99
CA SER A 2 43.91 -22.88 -19.71
C SER A 2 43.37 -23.32 -21.05
N SER A 3 42.04 -23.29 -21.22
CA SER A 3 41.45 -23.46 -22.55
C SER A 3 41.80 -22.21 -23.37
N ASN A 4 42.67 -22.34 -24.35
CA ASN A 4 42.87 -21.36 -25.41
C ASN A 4 41.53 -21.21 -26.16
N LYS A 5 40.63 -20.31 -25.66
CA LYS A 5 39.42 -19.96 -26.37
C LYS A 5 39.81 -18.87 -27.37
N GLU A 6 39.68 -19.23 -28.64
CA GLU A 6 39.82 -18.29 -29.76
C GLU A 6 38.79 -17.14 -29.63
N ILE A 7 39.25 -15.90 -29.84
CA ILE A 7 38.37 -14.73 -29.85
C ILE A 7 37.56 -14.78 -31.16
N LYS A 8 36.23 -14.91 -31.02
CA LYS A 8 35.30 -14.91 -32.16
C LYS A 8 34.61 -13.55 -32.27
N VAL A 9 34.59 -12.98 -33.45
CA VAL A 9 33.77 -11.83 -33.81
C VAL A 9 32.48 -12.33 -34.40
N LEU A 10 31.37 -11.99 -33.78
CA LEU A 10 30.01 -12.34 -34.25
C LEU A 10 29.48 -11.23 -35.14
N SER A 11 28.70 -11.59 -36.16
CA SER A 11 27.84 -10.63 -36.86
C SER A 11 26.77 -10.10 -35.89
N GLU A 12 26.21 -8.93 -36.15
CA GLU A 12 25.11 -8.38 -35.35
C GLU A 12 23.91 -9.36 -35.27
N ARG A 13 23.55 -9.97 -36.36
CA ARG A 13 22.52 -11.03 -36.44
C ARG A 13 22.85 -12.19 -35.50
N ASP A 14 24.06 -12.75 -35.64
CA ASP A 14 24.46 -13.90 -34.82
C ASP A 14 24.49 -13.58 -33.35
N HIS A 15 24.89 -12.35 -32.99
CA HIS A 15 24.82 -11.89 -31.61
C HIS A 15 23.39 -11.77 -31.09
N ILE A 16 22.44 -11.25 -31.89
CA ILE A 16 21.02 -11.17 -31.53
C ILE A 16 20.45 -12.59 -31.31
N LEU A 17 20.71 -13.52 -32.24
CA LEU A 17 20.24 -14.90 -32.12
C LEU A 17 20.85 -15.65 -30.95
N LEU A 18 22.12 -15.39 -30.63
CA LEU A 18 22.81 -16.00 -29.50
C LEU A 18 22.38 -15.39 -28.15
N ARG A 19 22.10 -14.10 -28.10
CA ARG A 19 21.78 -13.33 -26.91
C ARG A 19 20.51 -12.48 -27.06
N PRO A 20 19.38 -13.05 -27.45
CA PRO A 20 18.16 -12.29 -27.74
C PRO A 20 17.62 -11.54 -26.52
N THR A 21 17.85 -12.07 -25.30
CA THR A 21 17.41 -11.47 -24.03
C THR A 21 17.98 -10.07 -23.78
N VAL A 22 19.15 -9.76 -24.35
CA VAL A 22 19.76 -8.41 -24.23
C VAL A 22 18.90 -7.35 -24.95
N TYR A 23 18.22 -7.77 -26.03
CA TYR A 23 17.50 -6.85 -26.92
C TYR A 23 16.00 -6.80 -26.66
N VAL A 24 15.38 -7.95 -26.34
CA VAL A 24 13.92 -8.06 -26.22
C VAL A 24 13.44 -8.61 -24.87
N GLY A 25 14.34 -8.87 -23.93
CA GLY A 25 14.04 -9.43 -22.60
C GLY A 25 13.82 -10.92 -22.63
N SER A 26 13.07 -11.46 -21.66
CA SER A 26 12.83 -12.89 -21.55
C SER A 26 12.17 -13.44 -22.82
N VAL A 27 12.87 -14.35 -23.49
CA VAL A 27 12.37 -14.96 -24.74
C VAL A 27 11.66 -16.28 -24.50
N LYS A 28 12.06 -17.03 -23.48
CA LYS A 28 11.35 -18.26 -23.09
C LYS A 28 10.14 -17.89 -22.22
N PRO A 29 9.06 -18.69 -22.26
CA PRO A 29 7.92 -18.48 -21.40
C PRO A 29 8.32 -18.49 -19.91
N THR A 30 7.97 -17.42 -19.20
CA THR A 30 8.17 -17.24 -17.76
C THR A 30 6.87 -16.77 -17.14
N GLU A 31 6.71 -17.02 -15.84
CA GLU A 31 5.58 -16.49 -15.10
C GLU A 31 5.78 -14.99 -14.84
N GLU A 32 4.89 -14.20 -15.43
CA GLU A 32 4.95 -12.73 -15.36
C GLU A 32 3.62 -12.14 -14.88
N LYS A 33 3.71 -11.09 -14.11
CA LYS A 33 2.54 -10.28 -13.75
C LYS A 33 2.08 -9.48 -14.96
N THR A 34 0.96 -9.91 -15.54
CA THR A 34 0.45 -9.39 -16.80
C THR A 34 -0.88 -8.67 -16.57
N PRO A 35 -1.06 -7.46 -17.10
CA PRO A 35 -2.34 -6.78 -17.05
C PRO A 35 -3.34 -7.47 -17.99
N VAL A 36 -4.53 -7.72 -17.49
CA VAL A 36 -5.63 -8.33 -18.23
C VAL A 36 -6.92 -7.55 -17.99
N VAL A 37 -7.62 -7.19 -19.06
CA VAL A 37 -8.92 -6.52 -19.01
C VAL A 37 -10.00 -7.56 -19.29
N LYS A 38 -10.85 -7.81 -18.29
CA LYS A 38 -11.97 -8.74 -18.34
C LYS A 38 -13.23 -8.08 -17.82
N GLU A 39 -14.35 -8.24 -18.51
CA GLU A 39 -15.66 -7.74 -18.04
C GLU A 39 -15.62 -6.27 -17.59
N GLY A 40 -14.87 -5.44 -18.30
CA GLY A 40 -14.73 -4.02 -17.98
C GLY A 40 -13.91 -3.71 -16.71
N LYS A 41 -13.09 -4.64 -16.24
CA LYS A 41 -12.21 -4.46 -15.07
C LYS A 41 -10.77 -4.82 -15.39
N LEU A 42 -9.85 -4.15 -14.73
CA LEU A 42 -8.41 -4.37 -14.83
C LEU A 42 -7.95 -5.36 -13.76
N PHE A 43 -7.36 -6.47 -14.20
CA PHE A 43 -6.69 -7.45 -13.35
C PHE A 43 -5.20 -7.46 -13.62
N VAL A 44 -4.41 -7.91 -12.65
CA VAL A 44 -2.98 -8.23 -12.81
C VAL A 44 -2.78 -9.68 -12.40
N GLU A 45 -2.62 -10.54 -13.38
CA GLU A 45 -2.58 -11.99 -13.20
C GLU A 45 -1.18 -12.55 -13.45
N GLN A 46 -0.85 -13.66 -12.79
CA GLN A 46 0.32 -14.46 -13.16
C GLN A 46 0.01 -15.21 -14.46
N ARG A 47 0.77 -14.93 -15.50
CA ARG A 47 0.63 -15.56 -16.81
C ARG A 47 1.97 -16.06 -17.31
N THR A 48 1.99 -17.25 -17.89
CA THR A 48 3.19 -17.79 -18.54
C THR A 48 3.31 -17.23 -19.95
N ILE A 49 4.18 -16.25 -20.13
CA ILE A 49 4.37 -15.54 -21.41
C ILE A 49 5.84 -15.42 -21.80
N SER A 50 6.11 -15.28 -23.09
CA SER A 50 7.37 -14.81 -23.61
C SER A 50 7.32 -13.29 -23.77
N VAL A 51 7.90 -12.55 -22.84
CA VAL A 51 7.92 -11.07 -22.84
C VAL A 51 8.51 -10.53 -24.13
N GLY A 52 9.60 -11.15 -24.60
CA GLY A 52 10.28 -10.76 -25.83
C GLY A 52 9.40 -10.88 -27.08
N MET A 53 8.48 -11.86 -27.11
CA MET A 53 7.54 -11.98 -28.22
C MET A 53 6.56 -10.79 -28.27
N TYR A 54 5.99 -10.40 -27.12
CA TYR A 54 5.13 -9.21 -27.05
C TYR A 54 5.91 -7.92 -27.33
N LYS A 55 7.22 -7.90 -27.00
CA LYS A 55 8.09 -6.77 -27.35
C LYS A 55 8.26 -6.60 -28.85
N LEU A 56 8.33 -7.69 -29.63
CA LEU A 56 8.36 -7.59 -31.10
C LEU A 56 7.10 -6.88 -31.63
N PHE A 57 5.94 -7.23 -31.11
CA PHE A 57 4.69 -6.54 -31.44
C PHE A 57 4.74 -5.06 -31.08
N ASP A 58 5.21 -4.75 -29.87
CA ASP A 58 5.29 -3.38 -29.36
C ASP A 58 6.20 -2.49 -30.23
N GLU A 59 7.31 -3.03 -30.72
CA GLU A 59 8.22 -2.29 -31.63
C GLU A 59 7.54 -1.92 -32.96
N VAL A 60 6.79 -2.85 -33.57
CA VAL A 60 6.09 -2.56 -34.83
C VAL A 60 4.94 -1.58 -34.60
N PHE A 61 4.14 -1.79 -33.55
CA PHE A 61 3.02 -0.91 -33.21
C PHE A 61 3.47 0.50 -32.86
N SER A 62 4.57 0.64 -32.10
CA SER A 62 5.15 1.93 -31.73
C SER A 62 5.65 2.72 -32.94
N ASN A 63 6.22 2.06 -33.96
CA ASN A 63 6.62 2.74 -35.18
C ASN A 63 5.43 3.35 -35.93
N SER A 64 4.29 2.67 -35.97
CA SER A 64 3.06 3.23 -36.55
C SER A 64 2.50 4.39 -35.72
N LEU A 65 2.62 4.35 -34.37
CA LEU A 65 2.26 5.48 -33.50
C LEU A 65 3.18 6.69 -33.70
N ASP A 66 4.49 6.47 -33.84
CA ASP A 66 5.45 7.53 -34.12
C ASP A 66 5.17 8.21 -35.47
N GLU A 67 4.79 7.45 -36.50
CA GLU A 67 4.36 8.03 -37.77
C GLU A 67 3.07 8.84 -37.62
N ALA A 68 2.10 8.36 -36.81
CA ALA A 68 0.88 9.11 -36.53
C ALA A 68 1.16 10.46 -35.85
N LYS A 69 2.14 10.51 -34.94
CA LYS A 69 2.60 11.74 -34.29
C LYS A 69 3.28 12.68 -35.29
N ARG A 70 4.20 12.17 -36.13
CA ARG A 70 4.86 12.97 -37.19
C ARG A 70 3.84 13.60 -38.16
N MET A 71 2.75 12.90 -38.42
CA MET A 71 1.66 13.42 -39.24
C MET A 71 0.77 14.45 -38.51
N GLY A 72 1.08 14.80 -37.26
CA GLY A 72 0.28 15.73 -36.46
C GLY A 72 -1.17 15.28 -36.26
N GLY A 73 -1.40 13.97 -36.10
CA GLY A 73 -2.73 13.39 -35.92
C GLY A 73 -3.58 13.25 -37.20
N LYS A 74 -3.00 13.45 -38.39
CA LYS A 74 -3.71 13.27 -39.68
C LYS A 74 -3.91 11.80 -40.05
N MET A 75 -3.13 10.88 -39.49
CA MET A 75 -3.31 9.45 -39.68
C MET A 75 -4.66 9.02 -39.14
N LYS A 76 -5.40 8.20 -39.91
CA LYS A 76 -6.76 7.81 -39.55
C LYS A 76 -6.84 6.52 -38.77
N LYS A 77 -5.99 5.52 -39.14
CA LYS A 77 -6.16 4.15 -38.64
C LYS A 77 -4.85 3.38 -38.54
N ILE A 78 -4.74 2.56 -37.50
CA ILE A 78 -3.80 1.44 -37.39
C ILE A 78 -4.64 0.17 -37.23
N ALA A 79 -4.48 -0.78 -38.14
CA ALA A 79 -5.15 -2.09 -38.13
C ALA A 79 -4.15 -3.18 -37.74
N ILE A 80 -4.49 -3.96 -36.73
CA ILE A 80 -3.73 -5.10 -36.25
C ILE A 80 -4.52 -6.36 -36.61
N SER A 81 -3.87 -7.36 -37.22
CA SER A 81 -4.48 -8.67 -37.45
C SER A 81 -3.60 -9.79 -36.93
N VAL A 82 -4.21 -10.76 -36.28
CA VAL A 82 -3.55 -11.95 -35.73
C VAL A 82 -4.16 -13.20 -36.39
N ASP A 83 -3.29 -14.02 -36.94
CA ASP A 83 -3.60 -15.41 -37.33
C ASP A 83 -3.03 -16.34 -36.25
N SER A 84 -3.90 -16.85 -35.39
CA SER A 84 -3.50 -17.69 -34.25
C SER A 84 -2.96 -19.04 -34.67
N LYS A 85 -3.42 -19.57 -35.81
CA LYS A 85 -2.99 -20.87 -36.37
C LYS A 85 -1.54 -20.78 -36.85
N GLN A 86 -1.23 -19.72 -37.60
CA GLN A 86 0.10 -19.48 -38.13
C GLN A 86 1.01 -18.75 -37.15
N ASN A 87 0.48 -18.30 -36.00
CA ASN A 87 1.18 -17.48 -35.02
C ASN A 87 1.75 -16.17 -35.60
N THR A 88 1.02 -15.57 -36.52
CA THR A 88 1.45 -14.41 -37.31
C THR A 88 0.69 -13.17 -36.88
N VAL A 89 1.41 -12.06 -36.77
CA VAL A 89 0.83 -10.73 -36.53
C VAL A 89 1.15 -9.80 -37.67
N SER A 90 0.18 -8.98 -38.05
CA SER A 90 0.32 -7.92 -39.03
C SER A 90 -0.14 -6.60 -38.41
N VAL A 91 0.64 -5.54 -38.59
CA VAL A 91 0.29 -4.16 -38.21
C VAL A 91 0.33 -3.32 -39.47
N GLN A 92 -0.77 -2.65 -39.77
CA GLN A 92 -0.93 -1.79 -40.96
C GLN A 92 -1.39 -0.40 -40.51
N ASP A 93 -0.67 0.62 -40.92
CA ASP A 93 -1.06 2.02 -40.72
C ASP A 93 -1.51 2.69 -42.06
N THR A 94 -2.15 3.85 -41.92
CA THR A 94 -2.53 4.73 -43.01
C THR A 94 -1.64 5.98 -43.05
N GLY A 95 -0.35 5.80 -42.75
CA GLY A 95 0.68 6.84 -42.77
C GLY A 95 1.11 7.23 -44.19
N ASN A 96 2.17 8.03 -44.24
CA ASN A 96 2.70 8.49 -45.54
C ASN A 96 3.58 7.45 -46.27
N GLY A 97 3.87 6.32 -45.64
CA GLY A 97 4.87 5.38 -46.10
C GLY A 97 6.30 5.90 -45.95
N PHE A 98 7.27 5.20 -46.52
CA PHE A 98 8.68 5.59 -46.41
C PHE A 98 9.05 6.70 -47.42
N TYR A 99 9.45 7.87 -46.89
CA TYR A 99 10.03 8.95 -47.69
C TYR A 99 11.36 8.50 -48.29
N LYS A 100 11.54 8.69 -49.62
CA LYS A 100 12.73 8.24 -50.37
C LYS A 100 13.09 6.75 -50.12
N GLY A 101 12.12 5.93 -49.80
CA GLY A 101 12.32 4.56 -49.34
C GLY A 101 13.04 3.65 -50.34
N THR A 102 12.86 3.87 -51.65
CA THR A 102 13.48 3.09 -52.75
C THR A 102 14.85 3.61 -53.19
N GLU A 103 15.29 4.79 -52.67
CA GLU A 103 16.65 5.29 -52.93
C GLU A 103 17.68 4.40 -52.27
N THR A 104 18.82 4.21 -52.94
CA THR A 104 19.95 3.43 -52.39
C THR A 104 20.62 4.18 -51.27
N ASN A 105 20.71 3.56 -50.10
CA ASN A 105 21.45 4.06 -48.95
C ASN A 105 22.95 3.94 -49.22
N LYS A 106 23.68 5.04 -49.06
CA LYS A 106 25.10 5.14 -49.38
C LYS A 106 26.01 4.26 -48.49
N VAL A 107 25.56 3.90 -47.31
CA VAL A 107 26.34 3.11 -46.33
C VAL A 107 26.08 1.60 -46.54
N SER A 108 24.80 1.21 -46.61
CA SER A 108 24.42 -0.21 -46.70
C SER A 108 24.46 -0.76 -48.12
N GLY A 109 24.32 0.09 -49.14
CA GLY A 109 24.16 -0.33 -50.55
C GLY A 109 22.77 -0.86 -50.88
N PHE A 110 21.86 -0.98 -49.89
CA PHE A 110 20.47 -1.40 -50.06
C PHE A 110 19.52 -0.21 -50.21
N SER A 111 18.26 -0.46 -50.51
CA SER A 111 17.24 0.59 -50.44
C SER A 111 17.11 1.13 -48.99
N ASN A 112 16.66 2.37 -48.82
CA ASN A 112 16.43 2.92 -47.46
C ASN A 112 15.43 2.09 -46.66
N ILE A 113 14.39 1.51 -47.30
CA ILE A 113 13.44 0.61 -46.64
C ILE A 113 14.13 -0.65 -46.17
N GLU A 114 14.87 -1.33 -47.06
CA GLU A 114 15.62 -2.53 -46.69
C GLU A 114 16.64 -2.26 -45.58
N THR A 115 17.35 -1.15 -45.66
CA THR A 115 18.30 -0.72 -44.64
C THR A 115 17.61 -0.56 -43.29
N ALA A 116 16.45 0.11 -43.24
CA ALA A 116 15.71 0.34 -41.98
C ALA A 116 15.21 -0.95 -41.32
N VAL A 117 14.86 -1.99 -42.11
CA VAL A 117 14.31 -3.24 -41.56
C VAL A 117 15.33 -4.38 -41.40
N SER A 118 16.57 -4.21 -41.92
CA SER A 118 17.59 -5.26 -41.89
C SER A 118 18.89 -4.85 -41.19
N GLN A 119 19.14 -3.56 -41.00
CA GLN A 119 20.34 -3.06 -40.32
C GLN A 119 20.01 -2.52 -38.94
N LEU A 120 20.80 -2.90 -37.94
CA LEU A 120 20.70 -2.25 -36.62
C LEU A 120 21.23 -0.82 -36.68
N ARG A 121 20.67 0.04 -35.83
CA ARG A 121 21.03 1.45 -35.75
C ARG A 121 20.79 2.22 -37.06
N ALA A 122 19.80 1.75 -37.84
CA ALA A 122 19.30 2.42 -39.04
C ALA A 122 17.94 3.06 -38.70
N GLY A 123 17.81 4.34 -38.86
CA GLY A 123 16.57 5.07 -38.57
C GLY A 123 16.67 6.55 -38.94
N SER A 124 15.55 7.22 -38.97
CA SER A 124 15.44 8.67 -39.25
C SER A 124 15.37 9.54 -38.01
N ASN A 125 15.47 8.97 -36.80
CA ASN A 125 15.21 9.66 -35.52
C ASN A 125 16.51 9.94 -34.72
N PHE A 126 17.64 10.12 -35.38
CA PHE A 126 18.93 10.37 -34.73
C PHE A 126 19.24 11.88 -34.52
N GLU A 127 18.49 12.79 -35.14
CA GLU A 127 18.66 14.21 -35.00
C GLU A 127 17.74 14.76 -33.91
N ASN A 128 18.23 15.67 -33.08
CA ASN A 128 17.53 16.21 -31.89
C ASN A 128 16.62 17.40 -32.26
N ASP A 129 15.53 17.16 -32.97
CA ASP A 129 14.49 18.18 -33.21
C ASP A 129 13.38 18.10 -32.15
N GLU A 130 12.75 19.22 -31.79
CA GLU A 130 11.68 19.29 -30.75
C GLU A 130 10.51 18.34 -31.00
N VAL A 131 10.22 17.98 -32.26
CA VAL A 131 9.17 16.99 -32.62
C VAL A 131 9.58 15.57 -32.23
N GLN A 132 10.86 15.27 -32.15
CA GLN A 132 11.39 13.94 -31.79
C GLN A 132 11.30 13.66 -30.29
N GLU A 133 11.14 14.68 -29.45
CA GLU A 133 11.05 14.53 -28.01
C GLU A 133 9.85 13.66 -27.55
N SER A 134 8.84 13.47 -28.39
CA SER A 134 7.64 12.68 -28.09
C SER A 134 7.64 11.27 -28.70
N LEU A 135 8.64 10.91 -29.50
CA LEU A 135 8.70 9.63 -30.19
C LEU A 135 9.22 8.50 -29.29
N VAL A 136 8.73 7.28 -29.52
CA VAL A 136 9.12 6.09 -28.74
C VAL A 136 10.34 5.40 -29.34
N GLY A 137 10.46 5.39 -30.66
CA GLY A 137 11.53 4.69 -31.41
C GLY A 137 12.76 5.57 -31.66
N THR A 138 13.66 5.68 -30.68
CA THR A 138 14.87 6.53 -30.77
C THR A 138 16.15 5.80 -31.11
N ASN A 139 16.20 4.45 -30.98
CA ASN A 139 17.45 3.68 -31.08
C ASN A 139 17.71 3.08 -32.46
N GLY A 140 16.79 3.18 -33.42
CA GLY A 140 16.94 2.63 -34.78
C GLY A 140 17.15 1.10 -34.82
N MET A 141 16.63 0.36 -33.84
CA MET A 141 16.84 -1.10 -33.71
C MET A 141 15.54 -1.92 -33.76
N GLY A 142 14.40 -1.31 -33.46
CA GLY A 142 13.17 -2.05 -33.19
C GLY A 142 12.73 -3.00 -34.30
N VAL A 143 12.46 -2.47 -35.48
CA VAL A 143 11.94 -3.29 -36.60
C VAL A 143 12.98 -4.26 -37.15
N SER A 144 14.26 -3.95 -37.13
CA SER A 144 15.32 -4.87 -37.53
C SER A 144 15.46 -6.06 -36.58
N LEU A 145 15.25 -5.86 -35.26
CA LEU A 145 15.13 -6.96 -34.31
C LEU A 145 13.93 -7.86 -34.60
N VAL A 146 12.77 -7.27 -34.96
CA VAL A 146 11.59 -8.06 -35.39
C VAL A 146 11.93 -8.95 -36.58
N ASN A 147 12.62 -8.40 -37.58
CA ASN A 147 13.03 -9.18 -38.75
C ASN A 147 13.98 -10.33 -38.37
N VAL A 148 15.06 -10.07 -37.64
CA VAL A 148 16.04 -11.09 -37.21
C VAL A 148 15.40 -12.19 -36.36
N LEU A 149 14.46 -11.84 -35.48
CA LEU A 149 13.80 -12.78 -34.57
C LEU A 149 12.49 -13.39 -35.11
N SER A 150 12.27 -13.27 -36.44
CA SER A 150 11.10 -13.83 -37.11
C SER A 150 11.47 -14.96 -38.06
N LYS A 151 10.62 -15.98 -38.12
CA LYS A 151 10.66 -17.04 -39.15
C LYS A 151 10.29 -16.48 -40.52
N ASN A 152 9.22 -15.68 -40.54
CA ASN A 152 8.79 -14.96 -41.73
C ASN A 152 8.62 -13.49 -41.32
N PHE A 153 9.14 -12.60 -42.13
CA PHE A 153 8.97 -11.16 -42.02
C PHE A 153 8.65 -10.58 -43.38
N SER A 154 7.73 -9.64 -43.45
CA SER A 154 7.44 -8.89 -44.67
C SER A 154 7.09 -7.46 -44.39
N ILE A 155 7.45 -6.58 -45.30
CA ILE A 155 7.05 -5.18 -45.31
C ILE A 155 6.44 -4.82 -46.65
N GLU A 156 5.30 -4.16 -46.61
CA GLU A 156 4.65 -3.52 -47.73
C GLU A 156 4.49 -2.04 -47.39
N THR A 157 4.86 -1.16 -48.31
CA THR A 157 4.65 0.28 -48.09
C THR A 157 4.26 0.97 -49.38
N ILE A 158 3.33 1.92 -49.24
CA ILE A 158 2.82 2.74 -50.32
C ILE A 158 3.01 4.19 -49.93
N ASN A 159 3.71 4.96 -50.73
CA ASN A 159 3.77 6.39 -50.59
C ASN A 159 3.16 7.10 -51.80
N ASP A 160 3.41 8.41 -51.95
CA ASP A 160 2.92 9.21 -53.05
C ASP A 160 3.50 8.81 -54.44
N LYS A 161 4.58 8.05 -54.50
CA LYS A 161 5.35 7.74 -55.70
C LYS A 161 5.37 6.27 -56.09
N PHE A 162 5.46 5.36 -55.11
CA PHE A 162 5.70 3.94 -55.37
C PHE A 162 4.95 3.02 -54.41
N PHE A 163 4.81 1.79 -54.82
CA PHE A 163 4.54 0.59 -54.00
C PHE A 163 5.83 -0.21 -53.88
N TYR A 164 6.14 -0.63 -52.66
CA TYR A 164 7.27 -1.49 -52.35
C TYR A 164 6.79 -2.67 -51.50
N SER A 165 7.29 -3.88 -51.83
CA SER A 165 7.07 -5.08 -51.01
C SER A 165 8.33 -5.92 -51.02
N GLN A 166 8.72 -6.39 -49.85
CA GLN A 166 9.85 -7.29 -49.66
C GLN A 166 9.57 -8.28 -48.51
N GLN A 167 10.15 -9.49 -48.62
CA GLN A 167 9.95 -10.58 -47.68
C GLN A 167 11.29 -11.16 -47.26
N TRP A 168 11.32 -11.68 -46.04
CA TRP A 168 12.43 -12.44 -45.46
C TRP A 168 11.88 -13.75 -44.89
N LYS A 169 12.60 -14.84 -45.13
CA LYS A 169 12.32 -16.14 -44.54
C LYS A 169 13.57 -16.62 -43.86
N ASN A 170 13.51 -16.82 -42.53
CA ASN A 170 14.69 -17.10 -41.70
C ASN A 170 15.82 -16.08 -41.93
N TYR A 171 15.45 -14.80 -42.09
CA TYR A 171 16.35 -13.67 -42.41
C TYR A 171 16.96 -13.71 -43.83
N GLU A 172 16.67 -14.72 -44.65
CA GLU A 172 17.03 -14.73 -46.07
C GLU A 172 16.04 -13.87 -46.84
N ARG A 173 16.55 -12.83 -47.50
CA ARG A 173 15.75 -11.88 -48.24
C ARG A 173 15.41 -12.36 -49.65
N ASN A 174 14.26 -12.00 -50.13
CA ASN A 174 13.99 -12.01 -51.58
C ASN A 174 14.31 -10.65 -52.20
N GLU A 175 14.30 -10.59 -53.55
CA GLU A 175 14.38 -9.31 -54.24
C GLU A 175 13.10 -8.48 -53.99
N PRO A 176 13.22 -7.18 -53.77
CA PRO A 176 12.07 -6.32 -53.56
C PRO A 176 11.22 -6.15 -54.83
N VAL A 177 9.90 -6.13 -54.65
CA VAL A 177 8.97 -5.77 -55.71
C VAL A 177 8.67 -4.28 -55.62
N ILE A 178 9.09 -3.52 -56.64
CA ILE A 178 8.87 -2.07 -56.72
C ILE A 178 7.97 -1.78 -57.94
N LYS A 179 6.86 -1.08 -57.71
CA LYS A 179 5.91 -0.70 -58.73
C LYS A 179 5.55 0.78 -58.63
N LYS A 180 5.18 1.40 -59.77
CA LYS A 180 4.58 2.73 -59.74
C LYS A 180 3.29 2.67 -58.91
N ARG A 181 3.03 3.68 -58.10
CA ARG A 181 1.82 3.80 -57.28
C ARG A 181 0.57 3.73 -58.19
N THR A 182 -0.38 2.85 -57.82
CA THR A 182 -1.67 2.68 -58.51
C THR A 182 -2.86 2.92 -57.58
N SER A 183 -2.61 3.21 -56.27
CA SER A 183 -3.63 3.41 -55.25
C SER A 183 -3.53 4.79 -54.66
N GLU A 184 -4.66 5.42 -54.32
CA GLU A 184 -4.70 6.69 -53.56
C GLU A 184 -4.33 6.51 -52.08
N LYS A 185 -4.41 5.28 -51.56
CA LYS A 185 -4.11 5.00 -50.14
C LYS A 185 -2.61 4.88 -49.96
N THR A 186 -2.11 5.60 -48.93
CA THR A 186 -0.73 5.47 -48.44
C THR A 186 -0.69 4.67 -47.15
N GLY A 187 0.49 4.21 -46.74
CA GLY A 187 0.68 3.51 -45.45
C GLY A 187 1.76 2.46 -45.51
N THR A 188 1.98 1.83 -44.38
CA THR A 188 2.94 0.75 -44.20
C THR A 188 2.27 -0.44 -43.51
N LYS A 189 2.56 -1.65 -43.98
CA LYS A 189 2.16 -2.90 -43.38
C LYS A 189 3.37 -3.76 -43.10
N VAL A 190 3.55 -4.15 -41.82
CA VAL A 190 4.57 -5.09 -41.40
C VAL A 190 3.88 -6.36 -40.91
N THR A 191 4.32 -7.51 -41.42
CA THR A 191 3.80 -8.83 -41.02
C THR A 191 4.96 -9.71 -40.58
N PHE A 192 4.79 -10.39 -39.47
CA PHE A 192 5.85 -11.24 -38.93
C PHE A 192 5.32 -12.47 -38.18
N THR A 193 6.11 -13.55 -38.20
CA THR A 193 5.90 -14.79 -37.44
C THR A 193 7.11 -15.01 -36.56
N PRO A 194 7.02 -14.96 -35.24
CA PRO A 194 8.16 -15.13 -34.32
C PRO A 194 8.88 -16.48 -34.53
N LEU A 195 10.21 -16.50 -34.35
CA LEU A 195 11.02 -17.72 -34.36
C LEU A 195 10.64 -18.63 -33.19
N GLY A 196 10.01 -19.78 -33.44
CA GLY A 196 9.57 -20.70 -32.40
C GLY A 196 10.73 -21.19 -31.49
N GLU A 197 11.88 -21.46 -32.07
CA GLU A 197 13.10 -21.92 -31.35
C GLU A 197 13.59 -20.90 -30.34
N VAL A 198 13.51 -19.61 -30.66
CA VAL A 198 13.90 -18.52 -29.76
C VAL A 198 12.87 -18.33 -28.67
N PHE A 199 11.59 -18.30 -29.04
CA PHE A 199 10.50 -17.95 -28.11
C PHE A 199 9.82 -19.16 -27.45
N GLY A 200 10.47 -20.33 -27.45
CA GLY A 200 9.94 -21.54 -26.80
C GLY A 200 8.61 -22.00 -27.37
N TYR A 201 8.39 -21.77 -28.67
CA TYR A 201 7.13 -22.07 -29.39
C TYR A 201 5.89 -21.40 -28.79
N SER A 202 6.08 -20.27 -28.07
CA SER A 202 4.99 -19.45 -27.55
C SER A 202 4.00 -19.04 -28.62
N LYS A 203 2.72 -18.98 -28.26
CA LYS A 203 1.65 -18.50 -29.10
C LYS A 203 1.15 -17.14 -28.62
N TRP A 204 0.60 -16.36 -29.54
CA TRP A 204 -0.13 -15.16 -29.17
C TRP A 204 -1.35 -15.54 -28.33
N ASP A 205 -1.48 -14.88 -27.17
CA ASP A 205 -2.66 -15.00 -26.32
C ASP A 205 -3.62 -13.85 -26.63
N LYS A 206 -4.86 -14.21 -26.98
CA LYS A 206 -5.89 -13.25 -27.38
C LYS A 206 -6.22 -12.27 -26.25
N GLU A 207 -6.37 -12.77 -25.03
CA GLU A 207 -6.76 -11.98 -23.88
C GLU A 207 -5.66 -10.99 -23.49
N ILE A 208 -4.41 -11.43 -23.51
CA ILE A 208 -3.25 -10.58 -23.17
C ILE A 208 -3.05 -9.50 -24.24
N LEU A 209 -3.02 -9.87 -25.54
CA LEU A 209 -2.78 -8.89 -26.58
C LEU A 209 -3.91 -7.86 -26.69
N SER A 210 -5.17 -8.30 -26.58
CA SER A 210 -6.30 -7.37 -26.55
C SER A 210 -6.25 -6.45 -25.34
N SER A 211 -5.88 -6.96 -24.15
CA SER A 211 -5.75 -6.15 -22.95
C SER A 211 -4.67 -5.08 -23.08
N ILE A 212 -3.49 -5.44 -23.59
CA ILE A 212 -2.41 -4.47 -23.87
C ILE A 212 -2.92 -3.38 -24.83
N LEU A 213 -3.66 -3.76 -25.88
CA LEU A 213 -4.21 -2.82 -26.84
C LEU A 213 -5.34 -1.97 -26.27
N ILE A 214 -6.22 -2.50 -25.43
CA ILE A 214 -7.26 -1.73 -24.73
C ILE A 214 -6.61 -0.65 -23.87
N LEU A 215 -5.59 -1.00 -23.08
CA LEU A 215 -4.86 -0.06 -22.23
C LEU A 215 -4.16 1.02 -23.06
N LYS A 216 -3.44 0.63 -24.12
CA LYS A 216 -2.75 1.59 -25.01
C LYS A 216 -3.75 2.46 -25.78
N TYR A 217 -4.87 1.91 -26.23
CA TYR A 217 -5.89 2.68 -26.96
C TYR A 217 -6.57 3.72 -26.07
N ASP A 218 -6.78 3.40 -24.79
CA ASP A 218 -7.27 4.38 -23.82
C ASP A 218 -6.30 5.57 -23.66
N LEU A 219 -4.98 5.31 -23.64
CA LEU A 219 -3.97 6.37 -23.63
C LEU A 219 -3.98 7.20 -24.92
N ILE A 220 -4.06 6.53 -26.07
CA ILE A 220 -4.09 7.17 -27.39
C ILE A 220 -5.29 8.10 -27.52
N LYS A 221 -6.48 7.69 -27.06
CA LYS A 221 -7.69 8.52 -27.11
C LYS A 221 -7.58 9.81 -26.29
N ARG A 222 -6.72 9.83 -25.28
CA ARG A 222 -6.49 10.98 -24.41
C ARG A 222 -5.34 11.89 -24.88
N ASP A 223 -4.55 11.41 -25.82
CA ASP A 223 -3.45 12.19 -26.40
C ASP A 223 -4.01 13.31 -27.28
N SER A 224 -3.50 14.52 -27.15
CA SER A 224 -3.95 15.70 -27.88
C SER A 224 -3.76 15.60 -29.38
N ILE A 225 -2.76 14.84 -29.83
CA ILE A 225 -2.41 14.63 -31.23
C ILE A 225 -3.12 13.37 -31.77
N LEU A 226 -3.08 12.28 -31.01
CA LEU A 226 -3.52 10.97 -31.45
C LEU A 226 -5.00 10.65 -31.15
N GLY A 227 -5.72 11.51 -30.42
CA GLY A 227 -7.06 11.21 -29.90
C GLY A 227 -8.12 10.83 -30.94
N LYS A 228 -7.89 11.13 -32.22
CA LYS A 228 -8.76 10.75 -33.34
C LYS A 228 -8.30 9.51 -34.09
N LEU A 229 -7.17 8.91 -33.71
CA LEU A 229 -6.60 7.73 -34.35
C LEU A 229 -7.45 6.51 -34.00
N GLU A 230 -7.95 5.80 -35.01
CA GLU A 230 -8.66 4.53 -34.81
C GLU A 230 -7.65 3.38 -34.72
N ILE A 231 -7.78 2.57 -33.66
CA ILE A 231 -7.05 1.29 -33.53
C ILE A 231 -8.04 0.15 -33.69
N GLU A 232 -7.76 -0.78 -34.61
CA GLU A 232 -8.57 -1.96 -34.86
C GLU A 232 -7.76 -3.23 -34.60
N LEU A 233 -8.35 -4.19 -33.92
CA LEU A 233 -7.79 -5.54 -33.77
C LEU A 233 -8.72 -6.57 -34.43
N LEU A 234 -8.17 -7.35 -35.34
CA LEU A 234 -8.79 -8.53 -35.92
C LEU A 234 -8.07 -9.79 -35.40
N TRP A 235 -8.79 -10.69 -34.78
CA TRP A 235 -8.28 -11.97 -34.31
C TRP A 235 -8.95 -13.10 -35.11
N ASP A 236 -8.18 -13.82 -35.88
CA ASP A 236 -8.70 -14.85 -36.81
C ASP A 236 -9.88 -14.33 -37.66
N GLY A 237 -9.76 -13.09 -38.13
CA GLY A 237 -10.78 -12.40 -38.93
C GLY A 237 -11.91 -11.74 -38.10
N SER A 238 -12.03 -12.02 -36.82
CA SER A 238 -13.07 -11.43 -35.98
C SER A 238 -12.59 -10.13 -35.32
N LYS A 239 -13.39 -9.08 -35.41
CA LYS A 239 -13.09 -7.79 -34.78
C LYS A 239 -13.23 -7.88 -33.25
N ILE A 240 -12.23 -7.36 -32.54
CA ILE A 240 -12.22 -7.24 -31.07
C ILE A 240 -12.53 -5.79 -30.70
N ASP A 241 -13.48 -5.60 -29.78
CA ASP A 241 -13.78 -4.27 -29.24
C ASP A 241 -12.67 -3.84 -28.28
N LEU A 242 -11.94 -2.80 -28.66
CA LEU A 242 -10.90 -2.16 -27.84
C LEU A 242 -11.43 -0.95 -27.05
N ASN A 243 -12.68 -0.55 -27.28
CA ASN A 243 -13.27 0.62 -26.63
C ASN A 243 -13.97 0.23 -25.33
N GLN A 244 -13.25 -0.44 -24.44
CA GLN A 244 -13.78 -0.90 -23.15
C GLN A 244 -13.35 0.05 -22.03
N ASN A 245 -14.28 0.35 -21.13
CA ASN A 245 -13.92 0.93 -19.84
C ASN A 245 -13.39 -0.19 -18.93
N PHE A 246 -12.23 0.02 -18.34
CA PHE A 246 -11.58 -0.96 -17.44
C PHE A 246 -11.31 -0.40 -16.04
N LEU A 247 -11.64 0.88 -15.82
CA LEU A 247 -11.55 1.51 -14.51
C LEU A 247 -12.91 1.44 -13.82
N PRO A 248 -12.98 1.10 -12.53
CA PRO A 248 -14.21 1.15 -11.76
C PRO A 248 -14.86 2.55 -11.81
N GLU A 249 -16.19 2.61 -11.86
CA GLU A 249 -16.93 3.89 -11.89
C GLU A 249 -16.60 4.78 -10.70
N ALA A 250 -16.44 4.19 -9.53
CA ALA A 250 -16.08 4.88 -8.29
C ALA A 250 -14.58 5.25 -8.20
N SER A 251 -13.82 5.25 -9.32
CA SER A 251 -12.42 5.65 -9.30
C SER A 251 -12.27 7.17 -9.22
N PHE A 252 -11.31 7.62 -8.41
CA PHE A 252 -10.86 9.01 -8.39
C PHE A 252 -9.85 9.27 -9.51
N LYS A 253 -10.07 10.29 -10.33
CA LYS A 253 -9.25 10.55 -11.53
C LYS A 253 -8.69 11.97 -11.49
N ILE A 254 -7.40 12.09 -11.77
CA ILE A 254 -6.68 13.35 -11.89
C ILE A 254 -6.03 13.43 -13.26
N ASN A 255 -6.25 14.53 -13.96
CA ASN A 255 -5.60 14.83 -15.23
C ASN A 255 -4.75 16.09 -15.09
N THR A 256 -3.55 16.05 -15.66
CA THR A 256 -2.61 17.17 -15.80
C THR A 256 -2.03 17.16 -17.20
N GLU A 257 -1.26 18.18 -17.55
CA GLU A 257 -0.56 18.25 -18.84
C GLU A 257 0.52 17.17 -19.00
N ILE A 258 1.05 16.64 -17.90
CA ILE A 258 2.06 15.58 -17.93
C ILE A 258 1.48 14.18 -17.72
N GLY A 259 0.16 14.02 -17.61
CA GLY A 259 -0.45 12.70 -17.51
C GLY A 259 -1.66 12.61 -16.59
N GLN A 260 -1.95 11.38 -16.17
CA GLN A 260 -3.11 11.03 -15.37
C GLN A 260 -2.74 10.09 -14.24
N ILE A 261 -3.44 10.27 -13.11
CA ILE A 261 -3.49 9.30 -12.01
C ILE A 261 -4.95 8.93 -11.77
N SER A 262 -5.25 7.62 -11.76
CA SER A 262 -6.55 7.11 -11.36
C SER A 262 -6.37 6.18 -10.17
N ILE A 263 -7.20 6.34 -9.13
CA ILE A 263 -7.14 5.59 -7.88
C ILE A 263 -8.49 4.90 -7.68
N TRP A 264 -8.49 3.64 -7.32
CA TRP A 264 -9.70 2.89 -6.99
C TRP A 264 -9.47 1.95 -5.81
N GLU A 265 -10.56 1.56 -5.19
CA GLU A 265 -10.55 0.58 -4.12
C GLU A 265 -10.16 -0.81 -4.66
N LYS A 266 -9.23 -1.47 -3.98
CA LYS A 266 -8.74 -2.79 -4.37
C LYS A 266 -9.84 -3.83 -4.33
N TYR A 267 -9.91 -4.65 -5.38
CA TYR A 267 -10.73 -5.85 -5.47
C TYR A 267 -9.85 -7.07 -5.77
N GLU A 268 -10.40 -8.27 -5.61
CA GLU A 268 -9.64 -9.52 -5.82
C GLU A 268 -9.08 -9.59 -7.24
N GLY A 269 -7.78 -9.85 -7.34
CA GLY A 269 -7.05 -9.91 -8.61
C GLY A 269 -6.74 -8.55 -9.24
N SER A 270 -7.21 -7.42 -8.69
CA SER A 270 -6.81 -6.10 -9.18
C SER A 270 -5.33 -5.81 -8.93
N GLY A 271 -4.76 -4.91 -9.72
CA GLY A 271 -3.37 -4.49 -9.53
C GLY A 271 -3.10 -3.13 -10.15
N SER A 272 -2.07 -2.46 -9.64
CA SER A 272 -1.62 -1.18 -10.17
C SER A 272 -0.80 -1.34 -11.43
N ILE A 273 -1.00 -0.42 -12.37
CA ILE A 273 -0.25 -0.34 -13.63
C ILE A 273 0.25 1.07 -13.83
N SER A 274 1.41 1.20 -14.45
CA SER A 274 1.91 2.51 -14.85
C SER A 274 2.50 2.51 -16.26
N PHE A 275 2.42 3.69 -16.87
CA PHE A 275 2.95 4.01 -18.17
C PHE A 275 3.84 5.24 -18.07
N VAL A 276 4.99 5.20 -18.74
CA VAL A 276 5.83 6.37 -19.01
C VAL A 276 6.04 6.44 -20.51
N ASN A 277 5.58 7.51 -21.16
CA ASN A 277 5.64 7.71 -22.61
C ASN A 277 5.17 6.46 -23.40
N SER A 278 3.98 5.94 -23.05
CA SER A 278 3.33 4.76 -23.65
C SER A 278 4.00 3.41 -23.36
N ALA A 279 5.12 3.36 -22.65
CA ALA A 279 5.74 2.11 -22.20
C ALA A 279 5.13 1.67 -20.87
N ILE A 280 4.71 0.41 -20.76
CA ILE A 280 4.30 -0.20 -19.48
C ILE A 280 5.58 -0.44 -18.66
N CYS A 281 5.73 0.23 -17.54
CA CYS A 281 6.93 0.13 -16.72
C CYS A 281 6.66 0.34 -15.23
N ALA A 282 7.48 -0.29 -14.39
CA ALA A 282 7.53 -0.03 -12.96
C ALA A 282 8.71 0.87 -12.61
N GLY A 283 8.63 1.61 -11.50
CA GLY A 283 9.74 2.45 -11.06
C GLY A 283 9.39 3.43 -9.96
N ILE A 284 10.31 4.38 -9.74
CA ILE A 284 10.25 5.35 -8.64
C ILE A 284 8.99 6.23 -8.68
N HIS A 285 8.45 6.50 -9.88
CA HIS A 285 7.22 7.29 -10.06
C HIS A 285 6.02 6.67 -9.34
N GLN A 286 5.89 5.33 -9.36
CA GLN A 286 4.84 4.63 -8.61
C GLN A 286 5.04 4.81 -7.10
N LYS A 287 6.30 4.70 -6.65
CA LYS A 287 6.63 4.88 -5.24
C LYS A 287 6.30 6.28 -4.74
N ILE A 288 6.67 7.32 -5.51
CA ILE A 288 6.36 8.72 -5.16
C ILE A 288 4.85 8.94 -4.98
N VAL A 289 4.03 8.44 -5.93
CA VAL A 289 2.58 8.57 -5.85
C VAL A 289 2.02 7.82 -4.65
N ASN A 290 2.50 6.59 -4.39
CA ASN A 290 2.07 5.79 -3.26
C ASN A 290 2.49 6.41 -1.92
N ASP A 291 3.71 6.93 -1.80
CA ASP A 291 4.18 7.61 -0.58
C ASP A 291 3.28 8.80 -0.27
N PHE A 292 2.91 9.61 -1.29
CA PHE A 292 2.00 10.74 -1.12
C PHE A 292 0.60 10.32 -0.65
N ILE A 293 0.05 9.22 -1.18
CA ILE A 293 -1.26 8.70 -0.76
C ILE A 293 -1.17 8.12 0.66
N ASN A 294 -0.12 7.37 0.96
CA ASN A 294 0.05 6.67 2.23
C ASN A 294 0.40 7.60 3.39
N GLU A 295 0.93 8.80 3.15
CA GLU A 295 1.17 9.82 4.18
C GLU A 295 -0.08 10.08 5.05
N LYS A 296 -1.28 10.00 4.44
CA LYS A 296 -2.57 10.22 5.12
C LYS A 296 -3.30 8.92 5.49
N LEU A 297 -2.96 7.80 4.90
CA LEU A 297 -3.58 6.51 5.21
C LEU A 297 -2.79 5.75 6.28
N ASP A 298 -1.65 5.22 5.89
CA ASP A 298 -0.68 4.49 6.70
C ASP A 298 0.43 3.99 5.78
N ASP A 299 1.68 4.27 6.12
CA ASP A 299 2.83 3.92 5.29
C ASP A 299 2.99 2.41 5.05
N THR A 300 2.50 1.59 5.98
CA THR A 300 2.67 0.13 5.92
C THR A 300 1.46 -0.61 5.39
N LEU A 301 0.25 -0.10 5.60
CA LEU A 301 -1.00 -0.80 5.31
C LEU A 301 -1.79 -0.21 4.16
N GLY A 302 -1.66 1.10 3.88
CA GLY A 302 -2.49 1.82 2.91
C GLY A 302 -2.52 1.15 1.54
N HIS A 303 -1.34 0.78 1.00
CA HIS A 303 -1.18 0.14 -0.31
C HIS A 303 -1.88 -1.24 -0.46
N HIS A 304 -2.39 -1.83 0.63
CA HIS A 304 -3.16 -3.08 0.57
C HIS A 304 -4.62 -2.87 0.17
N PHE A 305 -5.13 -1.63 0.17
CA PHE A 305 -6.55 -1.35 0.02
C PHE A 305 -6.93 -0.52 -1.19
N TYR A 306 -5.95 -0.03 -1.95
CA TYR A 306 -6.18 0.70 -3.20
C TYR A 306 -5.23 0.23 -4.30
N GLU A 307 -5.59 0.56 -5.54
CA GLU A 307 -4.77 0.37 -6.74
C GLU A 307 -4.75 1.64 -7.56
N CYS A 308 -3.71 1.81 -8.37
CA CYS A 308 -3.51 2.99 -9.21
C CYS A 308 -3.24 2.64 -10.67
N LEU A 309 -3.80 3.42 -11.59
CA LEU A 309 -3.28 3.61 -12.93
C LEU A 309 -2.53 4.94 -12.96
N ILE A 310 -1.25 4.90 -13.27
CA ILE A 310 -0.39 6.08 -13.42
C ILE A 310 0.07 6.16 -14.86
N VAL A 311 -0.27 7.24 -15.52
CA VAL A 311 0.13 7.54 -16.90
C VAL A 311 0.93 8.83 -16.89
N LEU A 312 2.16 8.77 -17.36
CA LEU A 312 3.05 9.94 -17.43
C LEU A 312 3.54 10.14 -18.88
N ASN A 313 3.42 11.37 -19.34
CA ASN A 313 4.03 11.86 -20.59
C ASN A 313 5.11 12.86 -20.19
N LEU A 314 6.33 12.38 -20.12
CA LEU A 314 7.46 13.14 -19.61
C LEU A 314 8.39 13.61 -20.73
N PRO A 315 8.96 14.83 -20.63
CA PRO A 315 10.05 15.26 -21.49
C PRO A 315 11.23 14.29 -21.43
N PRO A 316 11.97 14.09 -22.53
CA PRO A 316 13.07 13.12 -22.64
C PRO A 316 14.11 13.21 -21.53
N LYS A 317 14.42 14.42 -21.07
CA LYS A 317 15.38 14.65 -19.97
C LYS A 317 15.04 13.93 -18.66
N TYR A 318 13.76 13.60 -18.45
CA TYR A 318 13.27 12.88 -17.28
C TYR A 318 13.04 11.39 -17.54
N VAL A 319 13.30 10.90 -18.78
CA VAL A 319 12.97 9.51 -19.15
C VAL A 319 14.23 8.68 -19.28
N LYS A 320 14.49 7.86 -18.27
CA LYS A 320 15.60 6.90 -18.27
C LYS A 320 15.05 5.51 -18.00
N PHE A 321 15.30 4.56 -18.89
CA PHE A 321 14.95 3.16 -18.73
C PHE A 321 16.20 2.33 -18.44
N GLY A 322 16.07 1.35 -17.55
CA GLY A 322 17.16 0.48 -17.15
C GLY A 322 17.43 -0.69 -18.10
N ASP A 323 16.54 -0.89 -19.06
CA ASP A 323 16.61 -1.95 -20.04
C ASP A 323 16.05 -1.51 -21.41
N GLN A 324 16.42 -2.23 -22.44
CA GLN A 324 15.93 -1.97 -23.81
C GLN A 324 14.42 -2.23 -23.95
N ASN A 325 13.84 -3.05 -23.08
CA ASN A 325 12.40 -3.36 -23.10
C ASN A 325 11.54 -2.25 -22.47
N LYS A 326 12.18 -1.26 -21.83
CA LYS A 326 11.50 -0.13 -21.17
C LYS A 326 10.55 -0.58 -20.04
N THR A 327 10.84 -1.74 -19.41
CA THR A 327 10.02 -2.26 -18.31
C THR A 327 10.38 -1.65 -16.97
N ARG A 328 11.59 -1.09 -16.83
CA ARG A 328 12.11 -0.44 -15.63
C ARG A 328 12.42 1.03 -15.88
N PHE A 329 11.67 1.90 -15.24
CA PHE A 329 11.94 3.33 -15.20
C PHE A 329 12.93 3.64 -14.07
N VAL A 330 14.15 4.09 -14.43
CA VAL A 330 15.30 4.24 -13.53
C VAL A 330 15.71 5.69 -13.26
N THR A 331 14.92 6.66 -13.71
CA THR A 331 15.09 8.07 -13.32
C THR A 331 15.06 8.16 -11.79
N THR A 332 15.98 8.92 -11.20
CA THR A 332 16.08 8.99 -9.73
C THR A 332 14.92 9.78 -9.11
N ARG A 333 14.72 9.59 -7.80
CA ARG A 333 13.68 10.31 -7.05
C ARG A 333 13.90 11.83 -7.11
N GLU A 334 15.14 12.25 -6.93
CA GLU A 334 15.54 13.66 -6.92
C GLU A 334 15.23 14.37 -8.25
N GLU A 335 15.34 13.63 -9.37
CA GLU A 335 15.09 14.17 -10.70
C GLU A 335 13.61 14.41 -10.99
N ILE A 336 12.69 13.59 -10.43
CA ILE A 336 11.29 13.56 -10.86
C ILE A 336 10.28 13.95 -9.78
N GLU A 337 10.62 13.81 -8.48
CA GLU A 337 9.67 14.02 -7.38
C GLU A 337 9.07 15.43 -7.37
N SER A 338 9.91 16.46 -7.51
CA SER A 338 9.45 17.85 -7.56
C SER A 338 8.48 18.11 -8.71
N LEU A 339 8.73 17.50 -9.88
CA LEU A 339 7.84 17.60 -11.04
C LEU A 339 6.48 16.96 -10.73
N LEU A 340 6.47 15.73 -10.21
CA LEU A 340 5.23 15.02 -9.91
C LEU A 340 4.42 15.71 -8.81
N ILE A 341 5.06 16.15 -7.73
CA ILE A 341 4.40 16.87 -6.64
C ILE A 341 3.82 18.20 -7.12
N ASN A 342 4.57 18.98 -7.90
CA ASN A 342 4.10 20.26 -8.43
C ASN A 342 2.90 20.09 -9.38
N LYS A 343 2.85 19.01 -10.17
CA LYS A 343 1.79 18.79 -11.16
C LYS A 343 0.56 18.07 -10.60
N PHE A 344 0.76 17.12 -9.71
CA PHE A 344 -0.31 16.28 -9.17
C PHE A 344 -0.67 16.57 -7.71
N GLY A 345 0.25 17.09 -6.89
CA GLY A 345 0.09 17.16 -5.44
C GLY A 345 -1.17 17.90 -4.97
N SER A 346 -1.43 19.12 -5.50
CA SER A 346 -2.62 19.88 -5.14
C SER A 346 -3.94 19.15 -5.51
N LYS A 347 -3.94 18.46 -6.65
CA LYS A 347 -5.10 17.68 -7.12
C LYS A 347 -5.25 16.37 -6.34
N LEU A 348 -4.15 15.73 -5.95
CA LEU A 348 -4.15 14.55 -5.08
C LEU A 348 -4.73 14.87 -3.68
N GLN A 349 -4.58 16.10 -3.18
CA GLN A 349 -5.25 16.53 -1.94
C GLN A 349 -6.78 16.40 -2.03
N GLY A 350 -7.35 16.49 -3.23
CA GLY A 350 -8.77 16.27 -3.47
C GLY A 350 -9.22 14.83 -3.19
N PHE A 351 -8.33 13.85 -3.36
CA PHE A 351 -8.61 12.44 -3.04
C PHE A 351 -9.02 12.25 -1.58
N PHE A 352 -8.34 12.92 -0.66
CA PHE A 352 -8.58 12.82 0.78
C PHE A 352 -9.93 13.42 1.26
N LYS A 353 -10.71 13.99 0.35
CA LYS A 353 -12.05 14.53 0.60
C LYS A 353 -13.16 13.70 -0.04
N THR A 354 -12.84 12.52 -0.56
CA THR A 354 -13.78 11.65 -1.29
C THR A 354 -14.30 10.51 -0.42
N ASP A 355 -15.51 10.04 -0.70
CA ASP A 355 -16.06 8.82 -0.09
C ASP A 355 -15.21 7.59 -0.35
N LEU A 356 -14.48 7.58 -1.46
CA LEU A 356 -13.51 6.51 -1.77
C LEU A 356 -12.39 6.46 -0.72
N TYR A 357 -11.83 7.61 -0.38
CA TYR A 357 -10.80 7.71 0.66
C TYR A 357 -11.33 7.25 2.02
N GLU A 358 -12.53 7.70 2.42
CA GLU A 358 -13.14 7.30 3.68
C GLU A 358 -13.35 5.78 3.78
N ARG A 359 -13.81 5.15 2.69
CA ARG A 359 -13.95 3.69 2.65
C ARG A 359 -12.60 2.97 2.78
N ILE A 360 -11.56 3.46 2.11
CA ILE A 360 -10.22 2.89 2.19
C ILE A 360 -9.65 3.08 3.60
N LEU A 361 -9.76 4.29 4.16
CA LEU A 361 -9.30 4.62 5.51
C LEU A 361 -9.95 3.70 6.56
N LYS A 362 -11.25 3.50 6.47
CA LYS A 362 -11.97 2.58 7.36
C LYS A 362 -11.41 1.15 7.30
N LYS A 363 -11.11 0.63 6.12
CA LYS A 363 -10.48 -0.71 5.96
C LYS A 363 -9.07 -0.78 6.54
N VAL A 364 -8.29 0.29 6.40
CA VAL A 364 -6.95 0.40 7.01
C VAL A 364 -7.07 0.35 8.54
N GLU A 365 -8.00 1.10 9.13
CA GLU A 365 -8.24 1.13 10.57
C GLU A 365 -8.75 -0.22 11.10
N GLU A 366 -9.66 -0.86 10.39
CA GLU A 366 -10.14 -2.22 10.72
C GLU A 366 -8.97 -3.21 10.73
N ARG A 367 -8.10 -3.16 9.73
CA ARG A 367 -6.92 -4.04 9.64
C ARG A 367 -5.90 -3.78 10.74
N LYS A 368 -5.65 -2.51 11.10
CA LYS A 368 -4.84 -2.13 12.25
C LYS A 368 -5.40 -2.73 13.54
N THR A 369 -6.70 -2.56 13.73
CA THR A 369 -7.40 -3.07 14.90
C THR A 369 -7.27 -4.59 15.00
N GLU A 370 -7.48 -5.33 13.91
CA GLU A 370 -7.28 -6.79 13.86
C GLU A 370 -5.84 -7.18 14.22
N GLY A 371 -4.86 -6.44 13.72
CA GLY A 371 -3.45 -6.65 14.04
C GLY A 371 -3.17 -6.48 15.53
N TYR A 372 -3.68 -5.41 16.13
CA TYR A 372 -3.56 -5.16 17.56
C TYR A 372 -4.28 -6.24 18.40
N VAL A 373 -5.46 -6.67 17.99
CA VAL A 373 -6.18 -7.76 18.66
C VAL A 373 -5.37 -9.07 18.66
N LYS A 374 -4.79 -9.42 17.50
CA LYS A 374 -3.92 -10.61 17.40
C LYS A 374 -2.70 -10.49 18.32
N LYS A 375 -2.03 -9.33 18.32
CA LYS A 375 -0.89 -9.05 19.19
C LYS A 375 -1.28 -9.16 20.66
N LEU A 376 -2.37 -8.52 21.07
CA LEU A 376 -2.88 -8.55 22.43
C LEU A 376 -3.18 -9.98 22.92
N ARG A 377 -3.83 -10.79 22.09
CA ARG A 377 -4.09 -12.20 22.42
C ARG A 377 -2.80 -13.02 22.53
N ALA A 378 -1.80 -12.75 21.67
CA ALA A 378 -0.51 -13.44 21.72
C ALA A 378 0.27 -13.05 22.98
N GLU A 379 0.35 -11.75 23.32
CA GLU A 379 1.03 -11.29 24.53
C GLU A 379 0.33 -11.77 25.80
N LYS A 380 -1.01 -11.75 25.83
CA LYS A 380 -1.79 -12.28 26.98
C LYS A 380 -1.49 -13.77 27.24
N ARG A 381 -1.27 -14.58 26.19
CA ARG A 381 -0.91 -16.01 26.34
C ARG A 381 0.48 -16.23 26.92
N LYS A 382 1.41 -15.29 26.77
CA LYS A 382 2.78 -15.36 27.32
C LYS A 382 2.84 -15.02 28.81
N ILE A 383 1.79 -14.42 29.37
CA ILE A 383 1.78 -13.99 30.77
C ILE A 383 1.64 -15.19 31.68
N ASN A 384 2.66 -15.46 32.48
CA ASN A 384 2.63 -16.47 33.52
C ASN A 384 2.36 -15.81 34.88
N ILE A 385 1.09 -15.59 35.17
CA ILE A 385 0.65 -14.92 36.41
C ILE A 385 1.01 -15.71 37.68
N LYS A 386 1.12 -17.03 37.59
CA LYS A 386 1.47 -17.87 38.74
C LYS A 386 2.89 -17.63 39.26
N GLN A 387 3.75 -17.04 38.43
CA GLN A 387 5.12 -16.67 38.78
C GLN A 387 5.28 -15.15 39.06
N SER A 388 4.19 -14.40 39.05
CA SER A 388 4.26 -12.96 39.31
C SER A 388 4.38 -12.68 40.82
N HIS A 389 5.46 -12.01 41.21
CA HIS A 389 5.65 -11.51 42.58
C HIS A 389 4.70 -10.36 42.94
N LYS A 390 3.91 -9.89 41.99
CA LYS A 390 2.99 -8.75 42.14
C LYS A 390 1.54 -9.17 42.40
N TYR A 391 1.21 -10.45 42.24
CA TYR A 391 -0.15 -10.95 42.34
C TYR A 391 -0.27 -12.08 43.34
N PHE A 392 -1.13 -11.90 44.30
CA PHE A 392 -1.51 -12.89 45.30
C PHE A 392 -3.01 -13.17 45.19
N PRO A 393 -3.40 -14.28 44.58
CA PRO A 393 -4.81 -14.59 44.37
C PRO A 393 -5.58 -14.84 45.66
N ALA A 394 -6.90 -14.70 45.56
CA ALA A 394 -7.79 -15.28 46.56
C ALA A 394 -7.89 -16.79 46.35
N GLN A 395 -8.24 -17.52 47.41
CA GLN A 395 -8.38 -19.01 47.36
C GLN A 395 -9.67 -19.45 46.67
N LYS A 396 -10.75 -18.65 46.73
CA LYS A 396 -12.03 -18.94 46.08
C LYS A 396 -11.94 -18.63 44.57
N ALA A 397 -12.55 -19.47 43.73
CA ALA A 397 -12.59 -19.27 42.28
C ALA A 397 -13.34 -18.01 41.87
N LEU A 398 -14.43 -17.68 42.56
CA LEU A 398 -15.12 -16.38 42.44
C LEU A 398 -14.98 -15.64 43.77
N ALA A 399 -14.00 -14.77 43.85
CA ALA A 399 -13.65 -14.05 45.08
C ALA A 399 -14.39 -12.71 45.19
N GLU A 400 -14.41 -12.16 46.41
CA GLU A 400 -15.12 -10.90 46.66
C GLU A 400 -14.36 -9.69 46.09
N ASN A 401 -13.08 -9.53 46.44
CA ASN A 401 -12.35 -8.31 46.12
C ASN A 401 -10.98 -8.60 45.48
N LEU A 402 -10.62 -7.82 44.46
CA LEU A 402 -9.25 -7.65 44.02
C LEU A 402 -8.77 -6.24 44.44
N PHE A 403 -7.83 -6.17 45.34
CA PHE A 403 -7.18 -4.92 45.68
C PHE A 403 -6.06 -4.61 44.69
N ILE A 404 -6.14 -3.47 44.02
CA ILE A 404 -5.09 -2.93 43.14
C ILE A 404 -4.36 -1.87 43.96
N VAL A 405 -3.08 -2.08 44.26
CA VAL A 405 -2.28 -1.22 45.10
C VAL A 405 -1.12 -0.57 44.34
N GLU A 406 -0.67 0.58 44.84
CA GLU A 406 0.50 1.28 44.36
C GLU A 406 1.77 0.67 44.94
N GLY A 407 2.40 -0.27 44.26
CA GLY A 407 3.68 -0.84 44.62
C GLY A 407 3.66 -1.98 45.64
N LEU A 408 4.83 -2.60 45.79
CA LEU A 408 5.02 -3.79 46.62
C LEU A 408 4.95 -3.51 48.12
N SER A 409 5.27 -2.28 48.53
CA SER A 409 5.25 -1.89 49.95
C SER A 409 3.84 -1.93 50.52
N ALA A 410 2.87 -1.29 49.86
CA ALA A 410 1.46 -1.33 50.27
C ALA A 410 0.88 -2.75 50.17
N MET A 411 1.30 -3.53 49.18
CA MET A 411 0.88 -4.93 49.02
C MET A 411 1.26 -5.78 50.23
N GLY A 412 2.50 -5.66 50.75
CA GLY A 412 2.97 -6.45 51.89
C GLY A 412 2.11 -6.28 53.14
N SER A 413 1.67 -5.06 53.41
CA SER A 413 0.82 -4.74 54.56
C SER A 413 -0.62 -5.28 54.42
N ILE A 414 -1.23 -5.14 53.21
CA ILE A 414 -2.56 -5.68 52.94
C ILE A 414 -2.56 -7.22 53.00
N LEU A 415 -1.51 -7.87 52.49
CA LEU A 415 -1.39 -9.34 52.50
C LEU A 415 -1.45 -9.95 53.90
N GLN A 416 -0.91 -9.23 54.92
CA GLN A 416 -0.91 -9.70 56.28
C GLN A 416 -2.29 -9.62 56.97
N LYS A 417 -3.18 -8.75 56.49
CA LYS A 417 -4.48 -8.44 57.14
C LYS A 417 -5.70 -8.74 56.25
N ARG A 418 -5.51 -9.15 54.98
CA ARG A 418 -6.61 -9.55 54.08
C ARG A 418 -7.27 -10.85 54.53
N ASN A 419 -8.46 -11.10 54.05
CA ASN A 419 -9.05 -12.46 54.08
C ASN A 419 -8.53 -13.26 52.87
N PRO A 420 -7.60 -14.23 53.02
CA PRO A 420 -7.02 -14.95 51.90
C PRO A 420 -8.03 -15.75 51.07
N LYS A 421 -9.19 -16.11 51.65
CA LYS A 421 -10.24 -16.84 50.92
C LYS A 421 -10.96 -15.95 49.89
N GLU A 422 -11.09 -14.63 50.18
CA GLU A 422 -12.01 -13.75 49.46
C GLU A 422 -11.30 -12.55 48.80
N ASP A 423 -10.09 -12.20 49.27
CA ASP A 423 -9.40 -11.02 48.83
C ASP A 423 -8.11 -11.38 48.08
N GLY A 424 -8.03 -11.00 46.80
CA GLY A 424 -6.79 -11.00 46.01
C GLY A 424 -6.11 -9.64 46.08
N VAL A 425 -4.80 -9.58 45.85
CA VAL A 425 -4.02 -8.33 45.81
C VAL A 425 -3.12 -8.31 44.59
N TYR A 426 -3.13 -7.21 43.85
CA TYR A 426 -2.25 -6.98 42.73
C TYR A 426 -1.53 -5.62 42.88
N ALA A 427 -0.21 -5.63 42.82
CA ALA A 427 0.61 -4.42 42.92
C ALA A 427 1.00 -3.89 41.53
N LEU A 428 0.67 -2.63 41.26
CA LEU A 428 1.16 -1.93 40.08
C LEU A 428 2.63 -1.51 40.28
N LYS A 429 3.41 -1.54 39.20
CA LYS A 429 4.78 -1.02 39.20
C LYS A 429 4.80 0.43 38.66
N GLY A 430 4.19 1.36 39.43
CA GLY A 430 4.07 2.75 39.04
C GLY A 430 2.85 3.07 38.17
N LYS A 431 2.87 4.23 37.53
CA LYS A 431 1.75 4.74 36.71
C LYS A 431 1.53 3.92 35.47
N ILE A 432 0.31 3.51 35.24
CA ILE A 432 -0.09 2.85 33.96
C ILE A 432 -0.15 3.88 32.82
N LYS A 433 0.04 3.41 31.59
CA LYS A 433 -0.12 4.24 30.40
C LYS A 433 -1.60 4.61 30.17
N ASN A 434 -1.86 5.82 29.71
CA ASN A 434 -3.19 6.19 29.23
C ASN A 434 -3.50 5.44 27.94
N CYS A 435 -4.38 4.43 27.99
CA CYS A 435 -4.71 3.55 26.87
C CYS A 435 -5.81 4.13 25.99
N LYS A 436 -5.42 4.91 25.01
CA LYS A 436 -6.32 5.56 24.05
C LYS A 436 -6.84 4.63 22.97
N ASN A 437 -6.05 3.66 22.56
CA ASN A 437 -6.38 2.69 21.52
C ASN A 437 -5.99 1.25 21.96
N ILE A 438 -6.42 0.26 21.18
CA ILE A 438 -6.18 -1.16 21.52
C ILE A 438 -4.68 -1.52 21.47
N GLY A 439 -3.88 -0.81 20.69
CA GLY A 439 -2.43 -0.96 20.67
C GLY A 439 -1.79 -0.59 22.01
N ASP A 440 -2.25 0.51 22.63
CA ASP A 440 -1.76 0.92 23.95
C ASP A 440 -2.00 -0.15 25.02
N LEU A 441 -3.12 -0.90 24.93
CA LEU A 441 -3.37 -2.04 25.81
C LEU A 441 -2.36 -3.16 25.60
N SER A 442 -2.04 -3.47 24.33
CA SER A 442 -1.10 -4.56 23.99
C SER A 442 0.34 -4.26 24.40
N ASP A 443 0.70 -2.98 24.49
CA ASP A 443 2.06 -2.51 24.77
C ASP A 443 2.30 -2.28 26.27
N ASN A 444 1.26 -2.40 27.11
CA ASN A 444 1.36 -2.17 28.56
C ASN A 444 1.25 -3.48 29.34
N LYS A 445 2.39 -3.96 29.84
CA LYS A 445 2.47 -5.23 30.57
C LYS A 445 1.59 -5.25 31.84
N GLU A 446 1.54 -4.14 32.60
CA GLU A 446 0.73 -4.04 33.83
C GLU A 446 -0.77 -4.22 33.52
N ILE A 447 -1.23 -3.59 32.42
CA ILE A 447 -2.62 -3.70 31.99
C ILE A 447 -2.92 -5.11 31.47
N LEU A 448 -2.00 -5.71 30.71
CA LEU A 448 -2.15 -7.08 30.25
C LEU A 448 -2.23 -8.09 31.42
N GLU A 449 -1.39 -7.91 32.44
CA GLU A 449 -1.43 -8.71 33.68
C GLU A 449 -2.79 -8.53 34.40
N LEU A 450 -3.24 -7.29 34.55
CA LEU A 450 -4.52 -6.97 35.19
C LEU A 450 -5.71 -7.57 34.42
N MET A 451 -5.72 -7.46 33.09
CA MET A 451 -6.74 -8.06 32.24
C MET A 451 -6.72 -9.59 32.33
N HIS A 452 -5.55 -10.20 32.44
CA HIS A 452 -5.42 -11.64 32.63
C HIS A 452 -5.96 -12.08 33.99
N ILE A 453 -5.60 -11.38 35.07
CA ILE A 453 -6.08 -11.63 36.44
C ILE A 453 -7.61 -11.56 36.52
N LEU A 454 -8.18 -10.53 35.89
CA LEU A 454 -9.63 -10.30 35.91
C LEU A 454 -10.41 -11.16 34.90
N GLY A 455 -9.75 -11.82 33.95
CA GLY A 455 -10.42 -12.53 32.87
C GLY A 455 -11.01 -11.62 31.78
N LEU A 456 -10.58 -10.35 31.72
CA LEU A 456 -11.11 -9.36 30.79
C LEU A 456 -10.53 -9.52 29.37
N ASP A 457 -11.37 -9.29 28.36
CA ASP A 457 -10.99 -9.22 26.96
C ASP A 457 -11.63 -7.95 26.34
N PRO A 458 -10.86 -6.96 25.90
CA PRO A 458 -11.38 -5.71 25.34
C PRO A 458 -12.08 -5.91 23.99
N THR A 459 -11.90 -7.07 23.34
CA THR A 459 -12.57 -7.43 22.08
C THR A 459 -13.90 -8.13 22.32
N SER A 460 -14.09 -8.70 23.50
CA SER A 460 -15.34 -9.28 23.97
C SER A 460 -16.03 -8.24 24.85
N ARG A 461 -17.18 -7.76 24.46
CA ARG A 461 -18.00 -6.88 25.31
C ARG A 461 -18.57 -7.59 26.53
N ASN A 462 -18.30 -8.91 26.66
CA ASN A 462 -18.78 -9.72 27.78
C ASN A 462 -17.83 -9.56 28.97
N THR A 463 -18.28 -8.84 29.98
CA THR A 463 -17.62 -8.63 31.28
C THR A 463 -18.29 -9.44 32.39
N GLU A 464 -19.13 -10.41 32.07
CA GLU A 464 -19.86 -11.21 33.09
C GLU A 464 -18.94 -12.19 33.82
N VAL A 465 -17.90 -12.67 33.16
CA VAL A 465 -16.94 -13.64 33.73
C VAL A 465 -15.72 -12.89 34.27
N VAL A 466 -15.86 -12.21 35.37
CA VAL A 466 -14.74 -11.57 36.10
C VAL A 466 -14.40 -12.43 37.30
N ALA A 467 -13.12 -12.74 37.50
CA ALA A 467 -12.64 -13.58 38.62
C ALA A 467 -12.95 -13.02 40.01
N TYR A 468 -13.26 -11.74 40.10
CA TYR A 468 -13.58 -11.02 41.33
C TYR A 468 -14.89 -10.25 41.20
N LYS A 469 -15.74 -10.28 42.24
CA LYS A 469 -17.00 -9.52 42.28
C LYS A 469 -16.77 -8.00 42.29
N ARG A 470 -15.67 -7.56 42.91
CA ARG A 470 -15.32 -6.13 43.07
C ARG A 470 -13.84 -5.91 42.82
N ILE A 471 -13.53 -4.82 42.17
CA ILE A 471 -12.17 -4.29 41.97
C ILE A 471 -12.03 -3.09 42.87
N VAL A 472 -11.07 -3.13 43.80
CA VAL A 472 -10.85 -2.10 44.78
C VAL A 472 -9.51 -1.43 44.52
N ILE A 473 -9.56 -0.16 44.12
CA ILE A 473 -8.37 0.65 43.93
C ILE A 473 -7.92 1.17 45.31
N ALA A 474 -6.69 0.86 45.69
CA ALA A 474 -6.11 1.26 46.95
C ALA A 474 -4.76 1.95 46.69
N THR A 475 -4.79 3.26 46.52
CA THR A 475 -3.63 4.14 46.29
C THR A 475 -3.47 5.14 47.39
N ASP A 476 -2.28 5.73 47.50
CA ASP A 476 -2.01 6.79 48.46
C ASP A 476 -2.85 8.04 48.17
N PRO A 477 -3.25 8.82 49.18
CA PRO A 477 -4.02 10.06 49.01
C PRO A 477 -3.12 11.24 48.60
N ASP A 478 -2.14 11.01 47.77
CA ASP A 478 -1.24 12.00 47.22
C ASP A 478 -1.52 12.23 45.71
N PRO A 479 -0.88 13.21 45.06
CA PRO A 479 -1.11 13.48 43.63
C PRO A 479 -0.78 12.30 42.71
N ASP A 480 0.19 11.45 43.07
CA ASP A 480 0.58 10.28 42.26
C ASP A 480 -0.47 9.18 42.36
N GLY A 481 -0.95 8.88 43.59
CA GLY A 481 -2.03 7.93 43.78
C GLY A 481 -3.35 8.38 43.15
N ALA A 482 -3.67 9.68 43.25
CA ALA A 482 -4.83 10.26 42.55
C ALA A 482 -4.73 10.10 41.03
N HIS A 483 -3.51 10.28 40.47
CA HIS A 483 -3.28 10.09 39.05
C HIS A 483 -3.44 8.61 38.63
N ILE A 484 -2.88 7.66 39.38
CA ILE A 484 -3.03 6.22 39.15
C ILE A 484 -4.50 5.82 39.19
N THR A 485 -5.23 6.29 40.22
CA THR A 485 -6.68 6.07 40.37
C THR A 485 -7.44 6.57 39.14
N SER A 486 -7.17 7.79 38.70
CA SER A 486 -7.82 8.39 37.52
C SER A 486 -7.53 7.63 36.23
N LEU A 487 -6.30 7.16 36.03
CA LEU A 487 -5.91 6.34 34.88
C LEU A 487 -6.62 4.97 34.90
N LEU A 488 -6.75 4.33 36.05
CA LEU A 488 -7.50 3.08 36.19
C LEU A 488 -9.00 3.28 35.92
N ILE A 489 -9.59 4.35 36.45
CA ILE A 489 -11.00 4.69 36.19
C ILE A 489 -11.21 4.92 34.68
N ASN A 490 -10.31 5.70 34.03
CA ASN A 490 -10.37 5.93 32.59
C ASN A 490 -10.22 4.63 31.78
N LEU A 491 -9.32 3.73 32.17
CA LEU A 491 -9.16 2.40 31.58
C LEU A 491 -10.47 1.61 31.63
N PHE A 492 -11.08 1.51 32.83
CA PHE A 492 -12.33 0.75 32.99
C PHE A 492 -13.50 1.43 32.30
N TYR A 493 -13.60 2.74 32.35
CA TYR A 493 -14.66 3.50 31.66
C TYR A 493 -14.62 3.28 30.14
N LYS A 494 -13.44 3.37 29.56
CA LYS A 494 -13.28 3.28 28.10
C LYS A 494 -13.41 1.86 27.56
N TRP A 495 -12.77 0.90 28.23
CA TRP A 495 -12.64 -0.47 27.70
C TRP A 495 -13.61 -1.48 28.34
N PHE A 496 -14.09 -1.22 29.54
CA PHE A 496 -14.95 -2.13 30.32
C PHE A 496 -16.06 -1.37 31.05
N PRO A 497 -16.87 -0.55 30.38
CA PRO A 497 -17.85 0.36 31.01
C PRO A 497 -18.90 -0.36 31.86
N THR A 498 -19.22 -1.60 31.53
CA THR A 498 -20.16 -2.44 32.29
C THR A 498 -19.68 -2.71 33.73
N LEU A 499 -18.37 -2.70 34.00
CA LEU A 499 -17.85 -2.85 35.36
C LEU A 499 -18.21 -1.65 36.24
N ILE A 500 -18.19 -0.43 35.69
CA ILE A 500 -18.60 0.79 36.41
C ILE A 500 -20.12 0.79 36.56
N LYS A 501 -20.88 0.56 35.49
CA LYS A 501 -22.36 0.52 35.51
C LYS A 501 -22.91 -0.49 36.52
N ASN A 502 -22.24 -1.63 36.66
CA ASN A 502 -22.61 -2.67 37.61
C ASN A 502 -22.04 -2.43 39.03
N GLY A 503 -21.41 -1.29 39.29
CA GLY A 503 -20.87 -0.93 40.60
C GLY A 503 -19.73 -1.84 41.10
N ARG A 504 -18.97 -2.44 40.14
CA ARG A 504 -17.87 -3.36 40.47
C ARG A 504 -16.55 -2.65 40.74
N ILE A 505 -16.45 -1.35 40.46
CA ILE A 505 -15.24 -0.55 40.71
C ILE A 505 -15.46 0.29 41.99
N SER A 506 -14.53 0.23 42.90
CA SER A 506 -14.54 1.03 44.12
C SER A 506 -13.12 1.46 44.48
N PHE A 507 -12.97 2.48 45.29
CA PHE A 507 -11.70 2.77 45.93
C PHE A 507 -11.79 2.61 47.44
N LEU A 508 -10.68 2.17 48.03
CA LEU A 508 -10.57 1.99 49.47
C LEU A 508 -10.33 3.35 50.12
N ARG A 509 -11.24 3.75 51.02
CA ARG A 509 -11.05 4.94 51.83
C ARG A 509 -10.22 4.60 53.05
N ILE A 510 -9.15 5.37 53.31
CA ILE A 510 -8.32 5.25 54.49
C ILE A 510 -8.57 6.45 55.40
N PRO A 511 -8.51 6.30 56.74
CA PRO A 511 -8.63 7.44 57.65
C PRO A 511 -7.41 8.34 57.56
N LEU A 512 -7.61 9.66 57.79
CA LEU A 512 -6.54 10.65 57.75
C LEU A 512 -5.86 10.82 59.13
N VAL A 513 -6.58 10.54 60.22
CA VAL A 513 -6.08 10.71 61.56
C VAL A 513 -6.47 9.51 62.44
N SER A 514 -5.56 9.06 63.27
CA SER A 514 -5.86 8.15 64.35
C SER A 514 -5.42 8.75 65.70
N VAL A 515 -6.21 8.50 66.76
CA VAL A 515 -5.95 9.00 68.08
C VAL A 515 -6.04 7.90 69.15
N GLY A 516 -5.07 7.82 70.01
CA GLY A 516 -4.95 6.81 71.07
C GLY A 516 -4.19 5.56 70.61
N ASP A 517 -4.11 4.54 71.46
CA ASP A 517 -3.29 3.37 71.30
C ASP A 517 -4.11 2.09 71.47
N GLY A 518 -3.67 1.00 70.79
CA GLY A 518 -4.27 -0.34 70.87
C GLY A 518 -5.75 -0.36 70.50
N LYS A 519 -6.54 -1.18 71.20
CA LYS A 519 -7.98 -1.38 70.92
C LYS A 519 -8.88 -0.15 71.15
N LYS A 520 -8.40 0.86 71.82
CA LYS A 520 -9.13 2.13 72.07
C LYS A 520 -8.84 3.22 71.05
N ARG A 521 -8.04 2.94 70.03
CA ARG A 521 -7.71 3.86 68.93
C ARG A 521 -8.98 4.25 68.16
N LYS A 522 -9.15 5.58 68.01
CA LYS A 522 -10.22 6.16 67.19
C LYS A 522 -9.67 6.64 65.88
N TYR A 523 -10.44 6.50 64.79
CA TYR A 523 -10.06 6.85 63.42
C TYR A 523 -11.02 7.93 62.90
N PHE A 524 -10.47 8.89 62.16
CA PHE A 524 -11.21 10.01 61.58
C PHE A 524 -10.92 10.09 60.07
N TRP A 525 -11.97 10.32 59.32
CA TRP A 525 -11.92 10.30 57.86
C TRP A 525 -11.52 11.64 57.27
N ASP A 526 -11.72 12.73 58.00
CA ASP A 526 -11.31 14.09 57.64
C ASP A 526 -10.88 14.90 58.84
N LEU A 527 -10.20 16.02 58.59
CA LEU A 527 -9.66 16.89 59.62
C LEU A 527 -10.76 17.65 60.40
N GLU A 528 -11.89 17.92 59.79
CA GLU A 528 -13.01 18.61 60.42
C GLU A 528 -13.72 17.68 61.42
N GLU A 529 -13.94 16.44 61.06
CA GLU A 529 -14.45 15.40 61.96
C GLU A 529 -13.54 15.25 63.18
N PHE A 530 -12.21 15.16 62.95
CA PHE A 530 -11.24 15.08 64.04
C PHE A 530 -11.29 16.30 64.96
N LYS A 531 -11.30 17.52 64.41
CA LYS A 531 -11.37 18.77 65.24
C LYS A 531 -12.66 18.83 66.06
N ARG A 532 -13.80 18.44 65.52
CA ARG A 532 -15.11 18.42 66.18
C ARG A 532 -15.18 17.40 67.32
N ALA A 533 -14.49 16.28 67.17
CA ALA A 533 -14.54 15.17 68.15
C ALA A 533 -13.88 15.46 69.48
N ARG A 534 -13.03 16.50 69.61
CA ARG A 534 -12.34 16.94 70.80
C ARG A 534 -11.75 15.78 71.63
N VAL A 535 -11.14 14.80 70.96
CA VAL A 535 -10.53 13.62 71.58
C VAL A 535 -9.11 13.92 72.03
N SER A 536 -8.70 13.39 73.25
CA SER A 536 -7.35 13.45 73.74
C SER A 536 -6.63 12.11 73.59
N GLY A 537 -5.35 12.13 73.28
CA GLY A 537 -4.51 10.96 73.12
C GLY A 537 -3.40 11.17 72.09
N THR A 538 -2.54 10.17 71.92
CA THR A 538 -1.48 10.18 70.91
C THR A 538 -2.10 10.31 69.54
N THR A 539 -1.90 11.46 68.85
CA THR A 539 -2.46 11.71 67.50
C THR A 539 -1.44 11.35 66.44
N ARG A 540 -1.87 10.58 65.45
CA ARG A 540 -1.07 10.21 64.30
C ARG A 540 -1.80 10.62 63.02
N TYR A 541 -1.10 11.33 62.14
CA TYR A 541 -1.59 11.66 60.80
C TYR A 541 -1.17 10.54 59.84
N LEU A 542 -2.14 9.96 59.18
CA LEU A 542 -1.97 8.82 58.28
C LEU A 542 -1.83 9.37 56.85
N LYS A 543 -0.59 9.54 56.39
CA LYS A 543 -0.27 10.25 55.14
C LYS A 543 -0.43 9.37 53.88
N GLY A 544 -0.58 8.07 54.04
CA GLY A 544 -0.70 7.12 52.93
C GLY A 544 -0.68 5.66 53.40
N LEU A 545 -0.87 4.73 52.50
CA LEU A 545 -0.94 3.29 52.77
C LEU A 545 0.32 2.75 53.43
N GLY A 546 1.49 3.30 53.05
CA GLY A 546 2.78 2.94 53.64
C GLY A 546 3.00 3.46 55.06
N SER A 547 2.21 4.44 55.54
CA SER A 547 2.29 4.99 56.87
C SER A 547 1.40 4.29 57.91
N LEU A 548 0.51 3.40 57.43
CA LEU A 548 -0.37 2.62 58.30
C LEU A 548 0.39 1.52 59.03
N SER A 549 0.24 1.46 60.37
CA SER A 549 0.72 0.33 61.17
C SER A 549 -0.10 -0.94 60.85
N LEU A 550 0.37 -2.10 61.29
CA LEU A 550 -0.39 -3.34 61.17
C LEU A 550 -1.75 -3.30 61.87
N GLU A 551 -1.86 -2.55 62.95
CA GLU A 551 -3.12 -2.34 63.67
C GLU A 551 -4.07 -1.45 62.88
N ASP A 552 -3.54 -0.37 62.26
CA ASP A 552 -4.32 0.50 61.39
C ASP A 552 -4.85 -0.29 60.19
N TRP A 553 -4.02 -1.14 59.59
CA TRP A 553 -4.43 -2.04 58.52
C TRP A 553 -5.49 -3.06 58.94
N GLU A 554 -5.37 -3.62 60.14
CA GLU A 554 -6.37 -4.52 60.71
C GLU A 554 -7.73 -3.84 60.79
N TRP A 555 -7.76 -2.60 61.29
CA TRP A 555 -8.99 -1.82 61.38
C TRP A 555 -9.54 -1.44 60.00
N VAL A 556 -8.69 -0.98 59.06
CA VAL A 556 -9.08 -0.62 57.70
C VAL A 556 -9.67 -1.82 56.97
N MET A 557 -9.05 -2.99 57.09
CA MET A 557 -9.53 -4.22 56.43
C MET A 557 -10.76 -4.81 57.11
N ALA A 558 -10.98 -4.59 58.39
CA ALA A 558 -12.20 -4.98 59.10
C ALA A 558 -13.38 -4.06 58.74
N SER A 559 -13.16 -2.75 58.70
CA SER A 559 -14.16 -1.74 58.36
C SER A 559 -14.52 -1.72 56.88
N LYS A 560 -13.54 -1.94 55.98
CA LYS A 560 -13.63 -1.96 54.51
C LYS A 560 -14.56 -0.87 53.95
N VAL A 561 -14.27 0.38 54.29
CA VAL A 561 -15.06 1.51 53.75
C VAL A 561 -14.70 1.70 52.25
N LEU A 562 -15.59 1.24 51.39
CA LEU A 562 -15.43 1.28 49.95
C LEU A 562 -16.34 2.33 49.34
N VAL A 563 -15.75 3.23 48.58
CA VAL A 563 -16.49 4.25 47.83
C VAL A 563 -16.65 3.76 46.39
N LYS A 564 -17.87 3.59 45.95
CA LYS A 564 -18.17 3.17 44.57
C LYS A 564 -17.80 4.26 43.58
N VAL A 565 -17.28 3.82 42.43
CA VAL A 565 -17.14 4.66 41.26
C VAL A 565 -18.44 4.58 40.47
N GLU A 566 -19.09 5.75 40.34
CA GLU A 566 -20.38 5.86 39.64
C GLU A 566 -20.24 6.81 38.43
N GLU A 567 -20.98 6.52 37.38
CA GLU A 567 -21.05 7.37 36.19
C GLU A 567 -22.01 8.56 36.46
N SER A 568 -21.55 9.78 36.18
CA SER A 568 -22.36 10.98 36.16
C SER A 568 -22.59 11.48 34.73
N PRO A 569 -23.57 12.33 34.47
CA PRO A 569 -23.86 12.84 33.11
C PRO A 569 -22.67 13.51 32.41
N ASP A 570 -21.76 14.10 33.18
CA ASP A 570 -20.56 14.79 32.70
C ASP A 570 -19.28 13.93 32.72
N SER A 571 -19.37 12.65 33.11
CA SER A 571 -18.21 11.74 33.21
C SER A 571 -17.45 11.62 31.88
N LYS A 572 -18.17 11.49 30.77
CA LYS A 572 -17.56 11.39 29.42
C LYS A 572 -16.76 12.65 29.08
N GLU A 573 -17.35 13.81 29.30
CA GLU A 573 -16.71 15.10 28.99
C GLU A 573 -15.46 15.31 29.86
N LYS A 574 -15.57 15.06 31.16
CA LYS A 574 -14.44 15.20 32.10
C LYS A 574 -13.30 14.23 31.79
N LEU A 575 -13.59 12.97 31.45
CA LEU A 575 -12.58 12.01 31.09
C LEU A 575 -11.93 12.35 29.76
N GLU A 576 -12.69 12.81 28.76
CA GLU A 576 -12.13 13.28 27.50
C GLU A 576 -11.26 14.53 27.68
N MET A 577 -11.68 15.46 28.54
CA MET A 577 -10.90 16.64 28.88
C MET A 577 -9.57 16.25 29.57
N ALA A 578 -9.59 15.29 30.50
CA ALA A 578 -8.41 14.85 31.23
C ALA A 578 -7.47 13.97 30.43
N PHE A 579 -7.99 13.04 29.62
CA PHE A 579 -7.25 11.94 29.00
C PHE A 579 -7.34 11.89 27.47
N GLY A 580 -8.14 12.76 26.85
CA GLY A 580 -8.29 12.87 25.39
C GLY A 580 -7.03 13.41 24.68
N ASP A 581 -7.11 13.60 23.38
CA ASP A 581 -5.96 13.99 22.54
C ASP A 581 -5.61 15.48 22.65
N SER A 582 -6.60 16.34 22.93
CA SER A 582 -6.39 17.79 22.99
C SER A 582 -5.68 18.24 24.27
N SER A 583 -4.45 18.72 24.15
CA SER A 583 -3.73 19.37 25.25
C SER A 583 -4.35 20.72 25.63
N ASP A 584 -5.01 21.40 24.71
CA ASP A 584 -5.58 22.73 24.91
C ASP A 584 -6.85 22.68 25.77
N LEU A 585 -7.65 21.62 25.67
CA LEU A 585 -8.77 21.39 26.56
C LEU A 585 -8.29 21.23 28.02
N ARG A 586 -7.22 20.47 28.25
CA ARG A 586 -6.62 20.31 29.57
C ARG A 586 -6.09 21.63 30.16
N LYS A 587 -5.39 22.43 29.31
CA LYS A 587 -4.88 23.75 29.73
C LYS A 587 -6.01 24.69 30.14
N LYS A 588 -7.08 24.75 29.32
CA LYS A 588 -8.26 25.57 29.65
C LYS A 588 -8.91 25.15 30.95
N TRP A 589 -9.09 23.85 31.19
CA TRP A 589 -9.67 23.32 32.41
C TRP A 589 -8.84 23.68 33.62
N LEU A 590 -7.53 23.47 33.57
CA LEU A 590 -6.62 23.84 34.66
C LEU A 590 -6.63 25.35 34.95
N SER A 591 -6.70 26.20 33.93
CA SER A 591 -6.77 27.65 34.08
C SER A 591 -8.12 28.16 34.57
N SER A 592 -9.22 27.41 34.41
CA SER A 592 -10.56 27.77 34.88
C SER A 592 -10.83 27.31 36.33
N THR A 593 -9.94 26.49 36.90
CA THR A 593 -10.10 25.91 38.24
C THR A 593 -9.24 26.62 39.30
N ILE A 594 -8.46 27.62 38.88
CA ILE A 594 -7.70 28.56 39.74
C ILE A 594 -8.47 29.88 39.81
#